data_c29b606b3373cc213f828c11d3c3a4bb
#
_entry.id   c29b606b3373cc213f828c11d3c3a4bb
#
_cell.length_a   1.000
_cell.length_b   1.000
_cell.length_c   1.000
_cell.angle_alpha   90.00
_cell.angle_beta   90.00
_cell.angle_gamma   90.00
#
_symmetry.space_group_name_H-M   'P 1'
#
loop_
_entity.id
_entity.type
_entity.pdbx_description
1 polymer ?
#
loop_
_entity_poly.entity_id
_entity_poly.type
_entity_poly.pdbx_seq_one_letter_code
_entity_poly.pdbx_strand_id
1 'polypeptide(L)'
;MTVTVVEAGPRRVSRAVEVAAVGKLLIIENSDEPGMIGYVGTLLGKDKVNIANMSLSRQEPGQTALMVINLDSEPSEAARRELKAHKAIRLAKFVLL
;
A
#
# COMPACT_ATOMS: atom_id res chain seq x y z
N MET A 1 7.66 9.99 10.57
CA MET A 1 6.25 9.90 11.01
C MET A 1 5.85 8.44 11.14
N THR A 2 5.10 8.13 12.16
CA THR A 2 4.56 6.78 12.33
C THR A 2 3.13 6.74 11.83
N VAL A 3 2.85 5.82 10.92
CA VAL A 3 1.49 5.58 10.44
C VAL A 3 0.99 4.30 11.10
N THR A 4 -0.16 4.39 11.75
CA THR A 4 -0.81 3.23 12.34
C THR A 4 -1.96 2.80 11.46
N VAL A 5 -1.91 1.56 11.01
CA VAL A 5 -2.97 0.97 10.21
C VAL A 5 -3.75 0.00 11.09
N VAL A 6 -5.06 0.21 11.17
CA VAL A 6 -5.95 -0.65 11.95
C VAL A 6 -6.83 -1.41 10.98
N GLU A 7 -6.76 -2.71 11.05
CA GLU A 7 -7.60 -3.60 10.25
C GLU A 7 -8.92 -3.83 10.97
N ALA A 8 -10.03 -3.53 10.30
CA ALA A 8 -11.37 -3.80 10.82
C ALA A 8 -11.78 -5.24 10.50
N GLY A 9 -12.38 -5.91 11.46
CA GLY A 9 -12.83 -7.29 11.27
C GLY A 9 -12.98 -8.02 12.60
N PRO A 10 -13.20 -9.34 12.58
CA PRO A 10 -13.28 -10.12 13.82
C PRO A 10 -12.02 -10.05 14.66
N ARG A 11 -10.88 -9.83 14.01
CA ARG A 11 -9.62 -9.55 14.66
C ARG A 11 -9.17 -8.15 14.27
N ARG A 12 -9.09 -7.27 15.24
CA ARG A 12 -8.46 -5.97 15.02
C ARG A 12 -6.96 -6.11 15.17
N VAL A 13 -6.25 -5.84 14.09
CA VAL A 13 -4.79 -5.82 14.08
C VAL A 13 -4.36 -4.39 13.81
N SER A 14 -3.52 -3.87 14.69
CA SER A 14 -2.91 -2.55 14.50
C SER A 14 -1.45 -2.73 14.12
N ARG A 15 -1.00 -2.02 13.11
CA ARG A 15 0.40 -2.00 12.69
C ARG A 15 0.89 -0.57 12.64
N ALA A 16 2.06 -0.33 13.21
CA ALA A 16 2.72 0.96 13.15
C ALA A 16 3.91 0.86 12.19
N VAL A 17 3.98 1.77 11.23
CA VAL A 17 5.02 1.80 10.22
C VAL A 17 5.65 3.20 10.19
N GLU A 18 6.97 3.25 10.25
CA GLU A 18 7.70 4.51 10.10
C GLU A 18 7.78 4.89 8.63
N VAL A 19 7.35 6.11 8.30
CA VAL A 19 7.38 6.64 6.93
C VAL A 19 7.84 8.09 6.93
N ALA A 20 8.27 8.56 5.76
CA ALA A 20 8.54 9.99 5.59
C ALA A 20 7.23 10.77 5.76
N ALA A 21 7.27 11.86 6.54
CA ALA A 21 6.08 12.67 6.86
C ALA A 21 5.78 13.69 5.77
N VAL A 22 5.82 13.29 4.51
CA VAL A 22 5.71 14.23 3.38
C VAL A 22 4.74 13.71 2.33
N GLY A 23 3.79 14.55 1.96
CA GLY A 23 3.11 14.48 0.69
C GLY A 23 2.05 13.39 0.57
N LYS A 24 2.27 12.49 -0.35
CA LYS A 24 1.26 11.56 -0.82
C LYS A 24 1.62 10.15 -0.45
N LEU A 25 0.71 9.45 0.23
CA LEU A 25 0.93 8.06 0.66
C LEU A 25 -0.12 7.15 0.04
N LEU A 26 0.34 6.00 -0.43
CA LEU A 26 -0.53 4.90 -0.80
C LEU A 26 -0.26 3.76 0.19
N ILE A 27 -1.31 3.35 0.88
CA ILE A 27 -1.24 2.29 1.89
C ILE A 27 -1.95 1.07 1.33
N ILE A 28 -1.22 -0.04 1.21
CA ILE A 28 -1.75 -1.27 0.65
C ILE A 28 -1.53 -2.40 1.64
N GLU A 29 -2.61 -3.09 1.99
CA GLU A 29 -2.54 -4.36 2.69
C GLU A 29 -2.90 -5.46 1.71
N ASN A 30 -2.03 -6.46 1.61
CA ASN A 30 -2.18 -7.53 0.62
C ASN A 30 -1.77 -8.87 1.20
N SER A 31 -2.21 -9.93 0.52
CA SER A 31 -1.67 -11.27 0.81
C SER A 31 -0.18 -11.26 0.49
N ASP A 32 0.62 -11.82 1.41
CA ASP A 32 2.06 -11.89 1.24
C ASP A 32 2.41 -13.03 0.27
N GLU A 33 2.35 -12.72 -1.02
CA GLU A 33 2.63 -13.66 -2.09
C GLU A 33 3.58 -13.07 -3.11
N PRO A 34 4.31 -13.91 -3.85
CA PRO A 34 5.24 -13.41 -4.87
C PRO A 34 4.57 -12.54 -5.91
N GLY A 35 5.28 -11.53 -6.36
CA GLY A 35 4.83 -10.67 -7.47
C GLY A 35 4.02 -9.44 -7.06
N MET A 36 3.67 -9.29 -5.79
CA MET A 36 2.82 -8.15 -5.37
C MET A 36 3.53 -6.80 -5.52
N ILE A 37 4.80 -6.73 -5.15
CA ILE A 37 5.57 -5.50 -5.31
C ILE A 37 5.69 -5.16 -6.80
N GLY A 38 5.96 -6.14 -7.64
CA GLY A 38 6.05 -5.96 -9.08
C GLY A 38 4.73 -5.52 -9.70
N TYR A 39 3.62 -6.09 -9.25
CA TYR A 39 2.30 -5.71 -9.72
C TYR A 39 2.00 -4.24 -9.40
N VAL A 40 2.18 -3.85 -8.15
CA VAL A 40 1.91 -2.48 -7.71
C VAL A 40 2.83 -1.50 -8.41
N GLY A 41 4.11 -1.81 -8.49
CA GLY A 41 5.08 -0.96 -9.19
C GLY A 41 4.77 -0.79 -10.66
N THR A 42 4.38 -1.87 -11.35
CA THR A 42 4.01 -1.81 -12.76
C THR A 42 2.75 -0.98 -12.97
N LEU A 43 1.76 -1.16 -12.10
CA LEU A 43 0.51 -0.41 -12.19
C LEU A 43 0.76 1.10 -12.02
N LEU A 44 1.54 1.47 -11.01
CA LEU A 44 1.88 2.87 -10.78
C LEU A 44 2.72 3.44 -11.92
N GLY A 45 3.63 2.65 -12.47
CA GLY A 45 4.43 3.06 -13.63
C GLY A 45 3.58 3.34 -14.86
N LYS A 46 2.61 2.50 -15.15
CA LYS A 46 1.66 2.72 -16.25
C LYS A 46 0.83 3.98 -16.04
N ASP A 47 0.55 4.31 -14.80
CA ASP A 47 -0.19 5.49 -14.41
C ASP A 47 0.71 6.74 -14.36
N LYS A 48 1.99 6.60 -14.71
CA LYS A 48 3.01 7.65 -14.70
C LYS A 48 3.22 8.26 -13.31
N VAL A 49 3.08 7.45 -12.30
CA VAL A 49 3.31 7.85 -10.91
C VAL A 49 4.64 7.28 -10.44
N ASN A 50 5.57 8.14 -10.06
CA ASN A 50 6.84 7.72 -9.51
C ASN A 50 6.72 7.40 -8.03
N ILE A 51 7.39 6.33 -7.63
CA ILE A 51 7.52 5.93 -6.23
C ILE A 51 8.78 6.62 -5.69
N ALA A 52 8.60 7.46 -4.68
CA ALA A 52 9.73 8.13 -4.03
C ALA A 52 10.34 7.25 -2.95
N ASN A 53 9.52 6.49 -2.25
CA ASN A 53 9.96 5.59 -1.20
C ASN A 53 8.90 4.52 -0.96
N MET A 54 9.33 3.35 -0.51
CA MET A 54 8.43 2.26 -0.18
C MET A 54 8.92 1.57 1.08
N SER A 55 7.99 1.32 2.00
CA SER A 55 8.23 0.50 3.18
C SER A 55 7.35 -0.74 3.10
N LEU A 56 7.94 -1.89 3.31
CA LEU A 56 7.24 -3.16 3.33
C LEU A 56 7.36 -3.77 4.71
N SER A 57 6.24 -4.11 5.30
CA SER A 57 6.19 -4.79 6.60
C SER A 57 5.46 -6.12 6.45
N ARG A 58 6.12 -7.19 6.82
CA ARG A 58 5.55 -8.55 6.82
C ARG A 58 5.42 -8.98 8.26
N GLN A 59 4.20 -9.32 8.71
CA GLN A 59 4.02 -9.83 10.06
C GLN A 59 4.42 -11.30 10.16
N GLU A 60 3.80 -12.11 9.31
CA GLU A 60 4.09 -13.53 9.22
C GLU A 60 4.25 -13.87 7.76
N PRO A 61 5.40 -14.42 7.34
CA PRO A 61 5.60 -14.79 5.95
C PRO A 61 4.46 -15.68 5.44
N GLY A 62 3.96 -15.38 4.25
CA GLY A 62 2.86 -16.13 3.65
C GLY A 62 1.46 -15.72 4.12
N GLN A 63 1.34 -14.77 5.04
CA GLN A 63 0.05 -14.28 5.55
C GLN A 63 -0.32 -12.95 4.90
N THR A 64 -0.05 -11.86 5.59
CA THR A 64 -0.33 -10.53 5.08
C THR A 64 0.91 -9.65 5.13
N ALA A 65 0.95 -8.70 4.21
CA ALA A 65 1.98 -7.69 4.14
C ALA A 65 1.34 -6.30 4.05
N LEU A 66 2.05 -5.31 4.53
CA LEU A 66 1.64 -3.92 4.47
C LEU A 66 2.69 -3.15 3.70
N MET A 67 2.27 -2.48 2.62
CA MET A 67 3.12 -1.56 1.87
C MET A 67 2.68 -0.14 2.16
N VAL A 68 3.63 0.72 2.50
CA VAL A 68 3.40 2.16 2.61
C VAL A 68 4.32 2.84 1.61
N ILE A 69 3.72 3.49 0.64
CA ILE A 69 4.43 4.00 -0.53
C ILE A 69 4.29 5.51 -0.59
N ASN A 70 5.43 6.20 -0.60
CA ASN A 70 5.45 7.65 -0.84
C ASN A 70 5.46 7.88 -2.36
N LEU A 71 4.53 8.69 -2.84
CA LEU A 71 4.35 8.97 -4.25
C LEU A 71 4.67 10.42 -4.59
N ASP A 72 5.17 10.65 -5.80
CA ASP A 72 5.42 12.00 -6.30
C ASP A 72 4.14 12.69 -6.77
N SER A 73 3.14 11.91 -7.15
CA SER A 73 1.86 12.44 -7.63
C SER A 73 0.71 11.55 -7.20
N GLU A 74 -0.50 12.06 -7.34
CA GLU A 74 -1.70 11.32 -7.00
C GLU A 74 -1.99 10.25 -8.06
N PRO A 75 -2.23 8.99 -7.67
CA PRO A 75 -2.64 7.97 -8.62
C PRO A 75 -4.03 8.28 -9.18
N SER A 76 -4.25 7.91 -10.43
CA SER A 76 -5.54 8.10 -11.07
C SER A 76 -6.63 7.28 -10.37
N GLU A 77 -7.87 7.69 -10.56
CA GLU A 77 -9.01 6.93 -10.05
C GLU A 77 -9.04 5.52 -10.63
N ALA A 78 -8.69 5.39 -11.91
CA ALA A 78 -8.63 4.08 -12.57
C ALA A 78 -7.61 3.16 -11.92
N ALA A 79 -6.41 3.67 -11.61
CA ALA A 79 -5.38 2.90 -10.94
C ALA A 79 -5.81 2.48 -9.53
N ARG A 80 -6.43 3.38 -8.79
CA ARG A 80 -6.94 3.06 -7.45
C ARG A 80 -8.02 2.01 -7.50
N ARG A 81 -8.91 2.07 -8.48
CA ARG A 81 -9.97 1.10 -8.66
C ARG A 81 -9.41 -0.28 -9.01
N GLU A 82 -8.40 -0.32 -9.87
CA GLU A 82 -7.74 -1.57 -10.25
C GLU A 82 -7.05 -2.23 -9.06
N LEU A 83 -6.38 -1.44 -8.22
CA LEU A 83 -5.79 -1.96 -6.99
C LEU A 83 -6.84 -2.59 -6.09
N LYS A 84 -7.94 -1.90 -5.86
CA LYS A 84 -9.01 -2.41 -5.00
C LYS A 84 -9.69 -3.66 -5.56
N ALA A 85 -9.68 -3.83 -6.87
CA ALA A 85 -10.28 -4.98 -7.53
C ALA A 85 -9.41 -6.23 -7.50
N HIS A 86 -8.13 -6.10 -7.21
CA HIS A 86 -7.22 -7.23 -7.18
C HIS A 86 -7.51 -8.12 -5.97
N LYS A 87 -7.69 -9.42 -6.21
CA LYS A 87 -8.10 -10.37 -5.17
C LYS A 87 -7.12 -10.51 -4.02
N ALA A 88 -5.83 -10.27 -4.26
CA ALA A 88 -4.81 -10.35 -3.22
C ALA A 88 -4.67 -9.06 -2.41
N ILE A 89 -5.33 -7.99 -2.81
CA ILE A 89 -5.28 -6.70 -2.12
C ILE A 89 -6.52 -6.55 -1.25
N ARG A 90 -6.32 -6.42 0.05
CA ARG A 90 -7.40 -6.27 1.02
C ARG A 90 -7.75 -4.82 1.26
N LEU A 91 -6.75 -3.94 1.20
CA LEU A 91 -6.92 -2.52 1.44
C LEU A 91 -5.99 -1.76 0.50
N ALA A 92 -6.52 -0.74 -0.15
CA ALA A 92 -5.71 0.22 -0.90
C ALA A 92 -6.27 1.60 -0.59
N LYS A 93 -5.49 2.41 0.12
CA LYS A 93 -5.92 3.73 0.56
C LYS A 93 -4.90 4.78 0.21
N PHE A 94 -5.35 5.85 -0.43
CA PHE A 94 -4.52 7.01 -0.73
C PHE A 94 -4.76 8.09 0.32
N VAL A 95 -3.67 8.65 0.85
CA VAL A 95 -3.72 9.64 1.91
C VAL A 95 -2.86 10.85 1.52
N LEU A 96 -3.42 12.03 1.64
CA LEU A 96 -2.69 13.30 1.53
C LEU A 96 -2.31 13.77 2.92
N LEU A 97 -1.03 14.06 3.10
CA LEU A 97 -0.52 14.60 4.36
C LEU A 97 -0.36 16.11 4.30
#